data_a07db54bcfe13cd6a9228787cb7a4b4e
#
_entry.id   a07db54bcfe13cd6a9228787cb7a4b4e
#
_cell.length_a   1.000
_cell.length_b   1.000
_cell.length_c   1.000
_cell.angle_alpha   90.00
_cell.angle_beta   90.00
_cell.angle_gamma   90.00
#
_symmetry.space_group_name_H-M   'P 1'
#
loop_
_entity.id
_entity.type
_entity.pdbx_description
1 polymer ?
#
loop_
_entity_poly.entity_id
_entity_poly.type
_entity_poly.pdbx_seq_one_letter_code
_entity_poly.pdbx_strand_id
1 'polypeptide(L)'
;MDITFKAINDPTRRDILVFLTQGPQNAGEIAKQFAMTKPSISHHLDLLKQGELISADKKGQFIIYSLNRSGFELIHTWFQGFSQYFEFPKPKIRLTL
;
A
#
# COMPACT_ATOMS: atom_id res chain seq x y z
N MET A 1 5.46 5.47 13.11
CA MET A 1 5.44 4.03 12.75
C MET A 1 4.11 3.34 13.07
N ASP A 2 3.49 3.64 14.20
CA ASP A 2 2.22 3.00 14.59
C ASP A 2 1.11 3.21 13.56
N ILE A 3 1.04 4.39 13.00
CA ILE A 3 0.08 4.72 11.93
C ILE A 3 0.31 3.85 10.69
N THR A 4 1.58 3.58 10.36
CA THR A 4 1.93 2.72 9.23
C THR A 4 1.51 1.27 9.49
N PHE A 5 1.79 0.74 10.68
CA PHE A 5 1.36 -0.60 11.04
C PHE A 5 -0.16 -0.72 11.12
N LYS A 6 -0.84 0.31 11.64
CA LYS A 6 -2.28 0.34 11.64
C LYS A 6 -2.86 0.27 10.23
N ALA A 7 -2.24 0.99 9.29
CA ALA A 7 -2.69 1.00 7.91
C ALA A 7 -2.59 -0.37 7.25
N ILE A 8 -1.54 -1.14 7.53
CA ILE A 8 -1.40 -2.48 6.95
C ILE A 8 -2.12 -3.57 7.74
N ASN A 9 -2.66 -3.25 8.90
CA ASN A 9 -3.37 -4.23 9.74
C ASN A 9 -4.82 -4.43 9.29
N ASP A 10 -5.01 -4.65 8.00
CA ASP A 10 -6.31 -4.93 7.40
C ASP A 10 -6.10 -5.63 6.06
N PRO A 11 -6.77 -6.77 5.82
CA PRO A 11 -6.55 -7.52 4.58
C PRO A 11 -6.92 -6.74 3.31
N THR A 12 -8.00 -5.97 3.35
CA THR A 12 -8.39 -5.17 2.19
C THR A 12 -7.33 -4.13 1.85
N ARG A 13 -6.79 -3.45 2.86
CA ARG A 13 -5.74 -2.45 2.63
C ARG A 13 -4.46 -3.10 2.09
N ARG A 14 -4.09 -4.28 2.59
CA ARG A 14 -2.94 -5.01 2.02
C ARG A 14 -3.17 -5.36 0.55
N ASP A 15 -4.39 -5.78 0.21
CA ASP A 15 -4.74 -6.12 -1.17
C ASP A 15 -4.72 -4.89 -2.08
N ILE A 16 -5.14 -3.75 -1.57
CA ILE A 16 -5.04 -2.48 -2.32
C ILE A 16 -3.58 -2.16 -2.66
N LEU A 17 -2.68 -2.33 -1.69
CA LEU A 17 -1.25 -2.12 -1.93
C LEU A 17 -0.72 -3.05 -3.02
N VAL A 18 -1.12 -4.31 -2.98
CA VAL A 18 -0.73 -5.28 -4.03
C VAL A 18 -1.28 -4.85 -5.40
N PHE A 19 -2.53 -4.41 -5.44
CA PHE A 19 -3.14 -3.92 -6.69
C PHE A 19 -2.35 -2.73 -7.27
N LEU A 20 -1.89 -1.82 -6.41
CA LEU A 20 -1.13 -0.64 -6.84
C LEU A 20 0.28 -0.97 -7.34
N THR A 21 0.76 -2.19 -7.14
CA THR A 21 2.03 -2.62 -7.75
C THR A 21 1.94 -2.67 -9.28
N GLN A 22 0.74 -2.77 -9.82
CA GLN A 22 0.51 -2.77 -11.27
C GLN A 22 0.62 -1.37 -11.89
N GLY A 23 0.64 -0.34 -11.07
CA GLY A 23 0.73 1.05 -11.49
C GLY A 23 -0.31 1.92 -10.77
N PRO A 24 -0.20 3.25 -10.93
CA PRO A 24 -1.13 4.19 -10.31
C PRO A 24 -2.57 3.97 -10.77
N GLN A 25 -3.51 4.19 -9.85
CA GLN A 25 -4.95 4.01 -10.10
C GLN A 25 -5.74 5.13 -9.42
N ASN A 26 -6.88 5.50 -9.98
CA ASN A 26 -7.79 6.42 -9.30
C ASN A 26 -8.73 5.64 -8.35
N ALA A 27 -9.43 6.37 -7.47
CA ALA A 27 -10.30 5.75 -6.48
C ALA A 27 -11.42 4.93 -7.10
N GLY A 28 -11.96 5.37 -8.24
CA GLY A 28 -13.01 4.65 -8.95
C GLY A 28 -12.55 3.28 -9.44
N GLU A 29 -11.33 3.22 -9.98
CA GLU A 29 -10.74 1.97 -10.46
C GLU A 29 -10.48 1.01 -9.29
N ILE A 30 -9.99 1.53 -8.17
CA ILE A 30 -9.76 0.72 -6.98
C ILE A 30 -11.09 0.20 -6.43
N ALA A 31 -12.10 1.05 -6.31
CA ALA A 31 -13.43 0.66 -5.83
C ALA A 31 -14.03 -0.45 -6.70
N LYS A 32 -13.89 -0.34 -8.00
CA LYS A 32 -14.39 -1.34 -8.95
C LYS A 32 -13.66 -2.67 -8.78
N GLN A 33 -12.35 -2.63 -8.63
CA GLN A 33 -11.52 -3.83 -8.47
C GLN A 33 -11.94 -4.63 -7.23
N PHE A 34 -12.28 -3.94 -6.14
CA PHE A 34 -12.61 -4.58 -4.86
C PHE A 34 -14.11 -4.71 -4.62
N ALA A 35 -14.95 -4.34 -5.59
CA ALA A 35 -16.40 -4.38 -5.48
C ALA A 35 -16.90 -3.66 -4.23
N MET A 36 -16.33 -2.50 -3.94
CA MET A 36 -16.65 -1.69 -2.77
C MET A 36 -17.20 -0.33 -3.19
N THR A 37 -17.93 0.31 -2.27
CA THR A 37 -18.42 1.66 -2.49
C THR A 37 -17.26 2.65 -2.41
N LYS A 38 -17.42 3.81 -3.08
CA LYS A 38 -16.40 4.86 -3.01
C LYS A 38 -16.12 5.35 -1.58
N PRO A 39 -17.13 5.57 -0.71
CA PRO A 39 -16.84 5.95 0.68
C PRO A 39 -16.01 4.91 1.43
N SER A 40 -16.28 3.63 1.25
CA SER A 40 -15.50 2.57 1.90
C SER A 40 -14.05 2.56 1.42
N ILE A 41 -13.86 2.65 0.11
CA ILE A 41 -12.51 2.72 -0.48
C ILE A 41 -11.79 3.99 -0.01
N SER A 42 -12.47 5.14 0.02
CA SER A 42 -11.85 6.39 0.46
C SER A 42 -11.33 6.29 1.89
N HIS A 43 -12.07 5.62 2.77
CA HIS A 43 -11.61 5.39 4.15
C HIS A 43 -10.31 4.58 4.17
N HIS A 44 -10.25 3.49 3.42
CA HIS A 44 -9.03 2.67 3.33
C HIS A 44 -7.87 3.46 2.73
N LEU A 45 -8.13 4.24 1.68
CA LEU A 45 -7.09 5.05 1.04
C LEU A 45 -6.57 6.14 1.98
N ASP A 46 -7.44 6.75 2.79
CA ASP A 46 -7.02 7.75 3.77
C ASP A 46 -6.08 7.15 4.81
N LEU A 47 -6.39 5.97 5.33
CA LEU A 47 -5.52 5.29 6.29
C LEU A 47 -4.18 4.91 5.68
N LEU A 48 -4.18 4.41 4.45
CA LEU A 48 -2.94 4.07 3.74
C LEU A 48 -2.09 5.32 3.48
N LYS A 49 -2.74 6.44 3.16
CA LYS A 49 -2.06 7.71 2.94
C LYS A 49 -1.45 8.25 4.24
N GLN A 50 -2.19 8.18 5.34
CA GLN A 50 -1.69 8.57 6.67
C GLN A 50 -0.48 7.73 7.07
N GLY A 51 -0.47 6.44 6.71
CA GLY A 51 0.65 5.54 6.96
C GLY A 51 1.82 5.71 6.01
N GLU A 52 1.73 6.65 5.08
CA GLU A 52 2.76 6.93 4.06
C GLU A 52 3.07 5.71 3.18
N LEU A 53 2.07 4.86 2.98
CA LEU A 53 2.19 3.68 2.11
C LEU A 53 1.72 3.98 0.68
N ILE A 54 0.90 5.01 0.53
CA ILE A 54 0.48 5.52 -0.78
C ILE A 54 0.56 7.05 -0.79
N SER A 55 0.68 7.58 -1.99
CA SER A 55 0.60 9.02 -2.27
C SER A 55 -0.61 9.29 -3.13
N ALA A 56 -1.15 10.50 -3.05
CA ALA A 56 -2.28 10.95 -3.84
C ALA A 56 -1.88 12.19 -4.63
N ASP A 57 -2.04 12.14 -5.93
CA ASP A 57 -1.75 13.26 -6.83
C ASP A 57 -3.00 13.64 -7.62
N LYS A 58 -3.32 14.92 -7.60
CA LYS A 58 -4.45 15.41 -8.37
C LYS A 58 -4.06 15.56 -9.83
N LYS A 59 -4.79 14.89 -10.72
CA LYS A 59 -4.63 14.95 -12.16
C LYS A 59 -5.97 15.32 -12.79
N GLY A 60 -6.13 16.61 -13.16
CA GLY A 60 -7.41 17.11 -13.62
C GLY A 60 -8.47 16.99 -12.54
N GLN A 61 -9.55 16.28 -12.81
CA GLN A 61 -10.62 16.03 -11.85
C GLN A 61 -10.45 14.70 -11.08
N PHE A 62 -9.37 13.97 -11.35
CA PHE A 62 -9.10 12.70 -10.71
C PHE A 62 -7.98 12.83 -9.68
N ILE A 63 -8.06 12.01 -8.64
CA ILE A 63 -6.94 11.81 -7.71
C ILE A 63 -6.35 10.45 -8.05
N ILE A 64 -5.05 10.44 -8.34
CA ILE A 64 -4.32 9.24 -8.70
C ILE A 64 -3.51 8.77 -7.50
N TYR A 65 -3.71 7.52 -7.11
CA TYR A 65 -3.01 6.90 -5.99
C TYR A 65 -1.88 6.02 -6.48
N SER A 66 -0.74 6.11 -5.84
CA SER A 66 0.43 5.29 -6.17
C SER A 66 1.15 4.89 -4.89
N LEU A 67 1.96 3.84 -4.98
CA LEU A 67 2.74 3.39 -3.82
C LEU A 67 3.73 4.47 -3.40
N ASN A 68 3.88 4.64 -2.09
CA ASN A 68 4.84 5.57 -1.49
C ASN A 68 5.89 4.77 -0.74
N ARG A 69 7.14 4.95 -1.12
CA ARG A 69 8.26 4.22 -0.56
C ARG A 69 8.45 4.47 0.94
N SER A 70 8.12 5.67 1.43
CA SER A 70 8.41 6.09 2.81
C SER A 70 7.88 5.12 3.86
N GLY A 71 6.61 4.73 3.77
CA GLY A 71 6.01 3.82 4.74
C GLY A 71 6.62 2.43 4.66
N PHE A 72 6.92 1.96 3.46
CA PHE A 72 7.56 0.66 3.27
C PHE A 72 8.98 0.65 3.84
N GLU A 73 9.73 1.75 3.69
CA GLU A 73 11.06 1.84 4.27
C GLU A 73 11.05 1.79 5.80
N LEU A 74 10.06 2.41 6.44
CA LEU A 74 9.91 2.35 7.88
C LEU A 74 9.75 0.91 8.36
N ILE A 75 8.86 0.16 7.72
CA ILE A 75 8.61 -1.24 8.04
C ILE A 75 9.85 -2.09 7.76
N HIS A 76 10.46 -1.89 6.62
CA HIS A 76 11.65 -2.64 6.20
C HIS A 76 12.80 -2.42 7.17
N THR A 77 13.05 -1.17 7.56
CA THR A 77 14.12 -0.83 8.49
C THR A 77 13.89 -1.48 9.85
N TRP A 78 12.66 -1.43 10.35
CA TRP A 78 12.31 -2.07 11.61
C TRP A 78 12.54 -3.59 11.53
N PHE A 79 12.07 -4.21 10.47
CA PHE A 79 12.17 -5.65 10.25
C PHE A 79 13.63 -6.09 10.12
N GLN A 80 14.45 -5.30 9.44
CA GLN A 80 15.88 -5.58 9.29
C GLN A 80 16.61 -5.68 10.62
N GLY A 81 16.13 -5.01 11.68
CA GLY A 81 16.72 -5.12 13.00
C GLY A 81 16.75 -6.54 13.54
N PHE A 82 15.90 -7.42 13.01
CA PHE A 82 15.85 -8.83 13.41
C PHE A 82 16.68 -9.76 12.52
N SER A 83 17.21 -9.26 11.41
CA SER A 83 17.92 -10.09 10.44
C SER A 83 19.21 -10.70 11.01
N GLN A 84 19.78 -10.10 12.04
CA GLN A 84 20.96 -10.64 12.73
C GLN A 84 20.64 -11.84 13.62
N TYR A 85 19.35 -12.05 13.92
CA TYR A 85 18.90 -13.15 14.77
C TYR A 85 18.33 -14.32 13.99
N PHE A 86 17.89 -14.07 12.78
CA PHE A 86 17.22 -15.06 11.94
C PHE A 86 17.74 -14.99 10.52
N GLU A 87 17.88 -16.16 9.89
CA GLU A 87 18.11 -16.23 8.46
C GLU A 87 16.76 -16.30 7.75
N PHE A 88 16.52 -15.33 6.89
CA PHE A 88 15.32 -15.32 6.08
C PHE A 88 15.69 -15.73 4.65
N PRO A 89 14.93 -16.65 4.04
CA PRO A 89 15.15 -16.97 2.64
C PRO A 89 14.92 -15.74 1.78
N LYS A 90 15.76 -15.57 0.75
CA LYS A 90 15.54 -14.48 -0.20
C LYS A 90 14.23 -14.74 -0.93
N PRO A 91 13.39 -13.69 -1.10
CA PRO A 91 12.15 -13.86 -1.83
C PRO A 91 12.45 -14.32 -3.26
N LYS A 92 11.67 -15.29 -3.73
CA LYS A 92 11.74 -15.68 -5.13
C LYS A 92 11.14 -14.56 -5.95
N ILE A 93 11.98 -13.92 -6.76
CA ILE A 93 11.50 -12.89 -7.67
C ILE A 93 10.77 -13.60 -8.79
N ARG A 94 9.45 -13.48 -8.81
CA ARG A 94 8.68 -13.87 -9.99
C ARG A 94 8.66 -12.67 -10.92
N LEU A 95 9.37 -12.79 -11.99
CA LEU A 95 9.20 -11.87 -13.10
C LEU A 95 7.95 -12.28 -13.84
N THR A 96 6.83 -11.65 -13.47
CA THR A 96 5.61 -11.76 -14.26
C THR A 96 5.67 -10.68 -15.31
N LEU A 97 5.94 -11.09 -16.50
CA LEU A 97 5.92 -10.19 -17.64
C LEU A 97 4.56 -10.20 -18.29
#